data_fd8090fca94567dcc3d5f1cc56de4750
#
_entry.id   fd8090fca94567dcc3d5f1cc56de4750
#
_cell.length_a   1.000
_cell.length_b   1.000
_cell.length_c   1.000
_cell.angle_alpha   90.00
_cell.angle_beta   90.00
_cell.angle_gamma   90.00
#
_symmetry.space_group_name_H-M   'P 1'
#
loop_
_entity.id
_entity.type
_entity.pdbx_description
1 polymer ?
#
loop_
_entity_poly.entity_id
_entity_poly.type
_entity_poly.pdbx_seq_one_letter_code
_entity_poly.pdbx_strand_id
1 'polypeptide(L)'
;MAAVVVLAIVGLLPLCLMVGSSLWVDGSLSSRNYVEVLGNARTWILFRNSLVLATLTTAVAGLAGVSLGILVARTDLPFSSSIAVVFSLPLLFPPYILAVGWFEILGRGGILARWIPIGETTSRWLFGLPGAVLVLGSAFLPIVLLLTITYLRGMNPSLEQAARLSAGWPAVLRRITIPLITPGILLSLVLVFLLSMGEFGAPAFLRIDVFPVASFTQSSAFYNFGAATAAAMPLIAVVLAGLLMIQRILHGRAYSFRWGGQSTLERIPLGRKKPIVLLAVVVLAAILVGVPLAGVLWRGSSVAALSDALQRAGESAIRSFVYAGLSATFLSVLGFFVAYLVYRRSVAGWWSVDALALFLFTLPGTVLGIGLIALWNHPSTNWIYATPAMLMIGFVAQYAALSSRIVLAGFSQMSPSLEEAAEVAGAGWFRRVFGILTPLVRPALLASWAVTFVFCLRDVALPLLLASPGRDTLTARTMTLMANGSSELIAALCLLAVLLALLPLGAIGIAWRLWRTPA
;
A
#
# COMPACT_ATOMS: atom_id res chain seq x y z
N MET A 1 3.90 -23.62 11.89
CA MET A 1 3.62 -24.48 10.72
C MET A 1 2.30 -24.09 10.03
N ALA A 2 1.15 -24.03 10.73
CA ALA A 2 -0.14 -23.69 10.11
C ALA A 2 -0.13 -22.38 9.29
N ALA A 3 0.47 -21.30 9.82
CA ALA A 3 0.58 -20.03 9.10
C ALA A 3 1.38 -20.13 7.77
N VAL A 4 2.39 -20.97 7.73
CA VAL A 4 3.19 -21.24 6.51
C VAL A 4 2.34 -21.97 5.47
N VAL A 5 1.59 -22.98 5.92
CA VAL A 5 0.67 -23.74 5.05
C VAL A 5 -0.41 -22.83 4.48
N VAL A 6 -0.99 -21.95 5.30
CA VAL A 6 -1.98 -20.96 4.85
C VAL A 6 -1.38 -20.07 3.74
N LEU A 7 -0.20 -19.50 3.96
CA LEU A 7 0.46 -18.64 2.95
C LEU A 7 0.79 -19.40 1.66
N ALA A 8 1.19 -20.67 1.76
CA ALA A 8 1.49 -21.49 0.59
C ALA A 8 0.21 -21.79 -0.22
N ILE A 9 -0.89 -22.17 0.46
CA ILE A 9 -2.16 -22.50 -0.19
C ILE A 9 -2.82 -21.26 -0.79
N VAL A 10 -2.81 -20.14 -0.06
CA VAL A 10 -3.53 -18.92 -0.46
C VAL A 10 -2.72 -18.09 -1.45
N GLY A 11 -1.38 -18.18 -1.42
CA GLY A 11 -0.52 -17.34 -2.23
C GLY A 11 0.27 -18.08 -3.31
N LEU A 12 1.11 -19.07 -2.91
CA LEU A 12 2.02 -19.72 -3.85
C LEU A 12 1.29 -20.69 -4.79
N LEU A 13 0.41 -21.51 -4.26
CA LEU A 13 -0.32 -22.53 -5.03
C LEU A 13 -1.16 -21.92 -6.17
N PRO A 14 -1.93 -20.81 -5.97
CA PRO A 14 -2.65 -20.14 -7.04
C PRO A 14 -1.74 -19.70 -8.19
N LEU A 15 -0.57 -19.15 -7.86
CA LEU A 15 0.38 -18.69 -8.87
C LEU A 15 1.00 -19.84 -9.65
N CYS A 16 1.36 -20.92 -8.97
CA CYS A 16 1.89 -22.11 -9.62
C CYS A 16 0.85 -22.73 -10.58
N LEU A 17 -0.41 -22.84 -10.14
CA LEU A 17 -1.49 -23.35 -10.97
C LEU A 17 -1.83 -22.43 -12.15
N MET A 18 -1.83 -21.12 -11.92
CA MET A 18 -2.01 -20.12 -12.98
C MET A 18 -0.96 -20.29 -14.08
N VAL A 19 0.31 -20.42 -13.72
CA VAL A 19 1.39 -20.65 -14.69
C VAL A 19 1.25 -22.01 -15.35
N GLY A 20 0.98 -23.07 -14.58
CA GLY A 20 0.78 -24.42 -15.12
C GLY A 20 -0.39 -24.49 -16.12
N SER A 21 -1.54 -23.90 -15.75
CA SER A 21 -2.71 -23.88 -16.64
C SER A 21 -2.51 -23.05 -17.91
N SER A 22 -1.70 -21.98 -17.85
CA SER A 22 -1.40 -21.16 -19.04
C SER A 22 -0.53 -21.87 -20.08
N LEU A 23 0.21 -22.89 -19.65
CA LEU A 23 1.01 -23.76 -20.53
C LEU A 23 0.21 -24.96 -21.06
N TRP A 24 -1.01 -25.17 -20.57
CA TRP A 24 -1.87 -26.27 -20.98
C TRP A 24 -2.94 -25.73 -21.94
N VAL A 25 -2.77 -25.95 -23.26
CA VAL A 25 -3.66 -25.48 -24.33
C VAL A 25 -4.13 -26.69 -25.16
N ASP A 26 -5.44 -26.80 -25.33
CA ASP A 26 -6.07 -27.86 -26.15
C ASP A 26 -5.61 -29.29 -25.80
N GLY A 27 -5.40 -29.55 -24.47
CA GLY A 27 -5.01 -30.88 -23.99
C GLY A 27 -3.51 -31.22 -24.12
N SER A 28 -2.66 -30.25 -24.51
CA SER A 28 -1.21 -30.43 -24.69
C SER A 28 -0.41 -29.28 -24.06
N LEU A 29 0.84 -29.54 -23.70
CA LEU A 29 1.78 -28.51 -23.28
C LEU A 29 2.14 -27.63 -24.48
N SER A 30 1.84 -26.33 -24.39
CA SER A 30 2.05 -25.38 -25.48
C SER A 30 2.48 -24.02 -24.93
N SER A 31 3.44 -23.40 -25.58
CA SER A 31 3.85 -22.01 -25.32
C SER A 31 3.04 -20.97 -26.11
N ARG A 32 1.95 -21.38 -26.78
CA ARG A 32 1.17 -20.54 -27.69
C ARG A 32 0.75 -19.22 -27.06
N ASN A 33 0.18 -19.25 -25.84
CA ASN A 33 -0.23 -18.05 -25.12
C ASN A 33 0.94 -17.05 -24.93
N TYR A 34 2.12 -17.56 -24.64
CA TYR A 34 3.33 -16.75 -24.45
C TYR A 34 3.83 -16.15 -25.77
N VAL A 35 3.86 -16.96 -26.83
CA VAL A 35 4.29 -16.50 -28.15
C VAL A 35 3.34 -15.44 -28.70
N GLU A 36 2.04 -15.63 -28.59
CA GLU A 36 1.02 -14.68 -29.04
C GLU A 36 1.07 -13.37 -28.25
N VAL A 37 1.16 -13.43 -26.93
CA VAL A 37 1.13 -12.24 -26.07
C VAL A 37 2.47 -11.51 -26.09
N LEU A 38 3.59 -12.20 -25.90
CA LEU A 38 4.92 -11.57 -25.83
C LEU A 38 5.46 -11.21 -27.22
N GLY A 39 4.98 -11.86 -28.28
CA GLY A 39 5.27 -11.49 -29.67
C GLY A 39 4.53 -10.23 -30.13
N ASN A 40 3.50 -9.79 -29.40
CA ASN A 40 2.71 -8.63 -29.79
C ASN A 40 3.39 -7.33 -29.37
N ALA A 41 3.63 -6.42 -30.32
CA ALA A 41 4.23 -5.11 -30.07
C ALA A 41 3.44 -4.27 -29.04
N ARG A 42 2.10 -4.40 -29.00
CA ARG A 42 1.25 -3.70 -28.02
C ARG A 42 1.61 -4.08 -26.58
N THR A 43 1.93 -5.34 -26.32
CA THR A 43 2.34 -5.82 -24.98
C THR A 43 3.56 -5.05 -24.47
N TRP A 44 4.55 -4.85 -25.31
CA TRP A 44 5.77 -4.12 -24.95
C TRP A 44 5.55 -2.61 -24.81
N ILE A 45 4.60 -2.03 -25.55
CA ILE A 45 4.17 -0.64 -25.38
C ILE A 45 3.55 -0.47 -23.99
N LEU A 46 2.64 -1.35 -23.58
CA LEU A 46 2.00 -1.35 -22.27
C LEU A 46 3.02 -1.53 -21.14
N PHE A 47 3.96 -2.46 -21.33
CA PHE A 47 5.03 -2.70 -20.38
C PHE A 47 5.93 -1.47 -20.21
N ARG A 48 6.36 -0.88 -21.32
CA ARG A 48 7.12 0.37 -21.33
C ARG A 48 6.37 1.50 -20.60
N ASN A 49 5.08 1.68 -20.90
CA ASN A 49 4.27 2.71 -20.26
C ASN A 49 4.18 2.48 -18.74
N SER A 50 4.00 1.24 -18.30
CA SER A 50 4.00 0.88 -16.87
C SER A 50 5.36 1.18 -16.21
N LEU A 51 6.47 0.83 -16.87
CA LEU A 51 7.83 1.12 -16.38
C LEU A 51 8.09 2.63 -16.26
N VAL A 52 7.71 3.39 -17.29
CA VAL A 52 7.89 4.86 -17.30
C VAL A 52 7.04 5.49 -16.20
N LEU A 53 5.76 5.11 -16.10
CA LEU A 53 4.87 5.60 -15.03
C LEU A 53 5.44 5.28 -13.64
N ALA A 54 5.83 4.04 -13.38
CA ALA A 54 6.37 3.62 -12.09
C ALA A 54 7.69 4.34 -11.76
N THR A 55 8.58 4.51 -12.74
CA THR A 55 9.85 5.21 -12.56
C THR A 55 9.65 6.68 -12.22
N LEU A 56 8.80 7.39 -12.98
CA LEU A 56 8.51 8.80 -12.75
C LEU A 56 7.79 9.02 -11.42
N THR A 57 6.81 8.16 -11.11
CA THR A 57 6.12 8.18 -9.80
C THR A 57 7.12 8.00 -8.66
N THR A 58 8.02 7.03 -8.78
CA THR A 58 9.06 6.76 -7.77
C THR A 58 10.02 7.94 -7.61
N ALA A 59 10.41 8.58 -8.71
CA ALA A 59 11.27 9.76 -8.67
C ALA A 59 10.60 10.93 -7.95
N VAL A 60 9.33 11.23 -8.28
CA VAL A 60 8.55 12.31 -7.66
C VAL A 60 8.30 12.03 -6.18
N ALA A 61 7.77 10.83 -5.85
CA ALA A 61 7.51 10.44 -4.47
C ALA A 61 8.81 10.35 -3.65
N GLY A 62 9.91 9.89 -4.27
CA GLY A 62 11.23 9.81 -3.66
C GLY A 62 11.81 11.18 -3.31
N LEU A 63 11.86 12.07 -4.28
CA LEU A 63 12.35 13.44 -4.08
C LEU A 63 11.56 14.18 -3.00
N ALA A 64 10.24 14.19 -3.11
CA ALA A 64 9.38 14.88 -2.15
C ALA A 64 9.38 14.18 -0.78
N GLY A 65 9.25 12.85 -0.75
CA GLY A 65 9.15 12.08 0.49
C GLY A 65 10.44 12.09 1.31
N VAL A 66 11.61 11.94 0.68
CA VAL A 66 12.91 12.03 1.38
C VAL A 66 13.14 13.44 1.91
N SER A 67 12.89 14.47 1.10
CA SER A 67 13.07 15.87 1.51
C SER A 67 12.15 16.22 2.68
N LEU A 68 10.87 15.89 2.60
CA LEU A 68 9.92 16.08 3.69
C LEU A 68 10.27 15.25 4.93
N GLY A 69 10.73 14.00 4.76
CA GLY A 69 11.15 13.14 5.85
C GLY A 69 12.32 13.73 6.64
N ILE A 70 13.32 14.28 5.95
CA ILE A 70 14.44 14.98 6.58
C ILE A 70 13.94 16.26 7.27
N LEU A 71 13.12 17.07 6.62
CA LEU A 71 12.58 18.30 7.20
C LEU A 71 11.80 18.02 8.49
N VAL A 72 10.91 17.02 8.47
CA VAL A 72 10.06 16.64 9.61
C VAL A 72 10.85 16.02 10.76
N ALA A 73 11.82 15.14 10.45
CA ALA A 73 12.53 14.39 11.48
C ALA A 73 13.76 15.10 12.05
N ARG A 74 14.42 15.97 11.24
CA ARG A 74 15.75 16.51 11.56
C ARG A 74 15.81 18.02 11.78
N THR A 75 14.75 18.77 11.42
CA THR A 75 14.78 20.24 11.55
C THR A 75 13.88 20.73 12.68
N ASP A 76 14.05 21.99 13.04
CA ASP A 76 13.20 22.69 14.02
C ASP A 76 11.91 23.24 13.39
N LEU A 77 11.41 22.61 12.31
CA LEU A 77 10.18 22.99 11.62
C LEU A 77 8.99 22.87 12.58
N PRO A 78 8.16 23.94 12.75
CA PRO A 78 6.97 23.87 13.59
C PRO A 78 5.93 22.94 12.97
N PHE A 79 5.07 22.37 13.82
CA PHE A 79 3.99 21.46 13.40
C PHE A 79 4.48 20.20 12.66
N SER A 80 5.72 19.77 12.85
CA SER A 80 6.32 18.63 12.14
C SER A 80 5.47 17.36 12.20
N SER A 81 4.86 17.06 13.36
CA SER A 81 3.95 15.91 13.53
C SER A 81 2.68 16.06 12.70
N SER A 82 2.05 17.25 12.69
CA SER A 82 0.85 17.52 11.90
C SER A 82 1.15 17.45 10.40
N ILE A 83 2.31 17.96 9.97
CA ILE A 83 2.78 17.88 8.60
C ILE A 83 2.92 16.40 8.16
N ALA A 84 3.55 15.56 9.01
CA ALA A 84 3.66 14.13 8.72
C ALA A 84 2.28 13.47 8.59
N VAL A 85 1.32 13.81 9.46
CA VAL A 85 -0.05 13.28 9.39
C VAL A 85 -0.74 13.71 8.11
N VAL A 86 -0.70 15.00 7.75
CA VAL A 86 -1.34 15.52 6.52
C VAL A 86 -0.80 14.83 5.28
N PHE A 87 0.52 14.74 5.14
CA PHE A 87 1.11 14.03 4.01
C PHE A 87 0.90 12.51 4.04
N SER A 88 0.47 11.93 5.15
CA SER A 88 0.12 10.52 5.24
C SER A 88 -1.33 10.22 4.86
N LEU A 89 -2.21 11.22 4.81
CA LEU A 89 -3.63 11.04 4.45
C LEU A 89 -3.84 10.33 3.11
N PRO A 90 -3.09 10.63 2.02
CA PRO A 90 -3.29 9.96 0.75
C PRO A 90 -3.11 8.44 0.80
N LEU A 91 -2.35 7.92 1.77
CA LEU A 91 -2.17 6.47 1.94
C LEU A 91 -3.45 5.77 2.42
N LEU A 92 -4.37 6.51 3.04
CA LEU A 92 -5.62 5.95 3.57
C LEU A 92 -6.68 5.68 2.50
N PHE A 93 -6.53 6.26 1.32
CA PHE A 93 -7.52 6.21 0.25
C PHE A 93 -6.99 5.49 -0.98
N PRO A 94 -7.87 4.85 -1.77
CA PRO A 94 -7.49 4.38 -3.10
C PRO A 94 -6.94 5.53 -3.96
N PRO A 95 -5.86 5.31 -4.74
CA PRO A 95 -5.28 6.36 -5.58
C PRO A 95 -6.27 7.00 -6.57
N TYR A 96 -7.29 6.26 -7.03
CA TYR A 96 -8.31 6.81 -7.92
C TYR A 96 -9.14 7.93 -7.29
N ILE A 97 -9.29 7.97 -5.94
CA ILE A 97 -10.01 9.07 -5.27
C ILE A 97 -9.28 10.40 -5.49
N LEU A 98 -7.94 10.37 -5.42
CA LEU A 98 -7.14 11.55 -5.74
C LEU A 98 -7.28 11.93 -7.22
N ALA A 99 -7.35 10.93 -8.12
CA ALA A 99 -7.58 11.18 -9.54
C ALA A 99 -8.94 11.84 -9.80
N VAL A 100 -10.01 11.35 -9.15
CA VAL A 100 -11.34 11.98 -9.18
C VAL A 100 -11.27 13.41 -8.64
N GLY A 101 -10.63 13.62 -7.50
CA GLY A 101 -10.47 14.97 -6.93
C GLY A 101 -9.76 15.94 -7.87
N TRP A 102 -8.69 15.50 -8.50
CA TRP A 102 -8.02 16.29 -9.53
C TRP A 102 -8.89 16.52 -10.77
N PHE A 103 -9.69 15.53 -11.17
CA PHE A 103 -10.63 15.68 -12.27
C PHE A 103 -11.71 16.74 -11.99
N GLU A 104 -12.21 16.82 -10.76
CA GLU A 104 -13.18 17.87 -10.38
C GLU A 104 -12.57 19.28 -10.41
N ILE A 105 -11.25 19.41 -10.33
CA ILE A 105 -10.54 20.70 -10.44
C ILE A 105 -10.12 21.00 -11.90
N LEU A 106 -9.40 20.05 -12.54
CA LEU A 106 -8.70 20.23 -13.81
C LEU A 106 -9.44 19.67 -15.03
N GLY A 107 -10.49 18.84 -14.81
CA GLY A 107 -11.28 18.23 -15.89
C GLY A 107 -12.08 19.24 -16.71
N ARG A 108 -12.64 18.82 -17.85
CA ARG A 108 -13.38 19.70 -18.77
C ARG A 108 -14.54 20.46 -18.10
N GLY A 109 -15.23 19.85 -17.14
CA GLY A 109 -16.30 20.47 -16.33
C GLY A 109 -15.85 20.89 -14.94
N GLY A 110 -14.55 20.91 -14.66
CA GLY A 110 -13.98 21.18 -13.36
C GLY A 110 -14.07 22.64 -12.94
N ILE A 111 -13.73 22.90 -11.68
CA ILE A 111 -13.79 24.25 -11.08
C ILE A 111 -12.94 25.23 -11.87
N LEU A 112 -11.72 24.86 -12.26
CA LEU A 112 -10.79 25.74 -12.97
C LEU A 112 -11.30 26.10 -14.37
N ALA A 113 -11.94 25.18 -15.08
CA ALA A 113 -12.50 25.40 -16.40
C ALA A 113 -13.65 26.43 -16.43
N ARG A 114 -14.27 26.72 -15.28
CA ARG A 114 -15.32 27.75 -15.15
C ARG A 114 -14.75 29.16 -15.12
N TRP A 115 -13.49 29.31 -14.70
CA TRP A 115 -12.86 30.62 -14.51
C TRP A 115 -11.86 30.95 -15.62
N ILE A 116 -11.26 29.95 -16.23
CA ILE A 116 -10.19 30.12 -17.23
C ILE A 116 -10.47 29.16 -18.40
N PRO A 117 -10.44 29.63 -19.67
CA PRO A 117 -10.77 28.83 -20.86
C PRO A 117 -9.63 27.84 -21.25
N ILE A 118 -9.02 27.19 -20.28
CA ILE A 118 -7.94 26.21 -20.46
C ILE A 118 -8.36 24.76 -20.15
N GLY A 119 -9.66 24.51 -19.89
CA GLY A 119 -10.17 23.24 -19.42
C GLY A 119 -9.87 22.04 -20.34
N GLU A 120 -9.74 22.26 -21.66
CA GLU A 120 -9.32 21.18 -22.57
C GLU A 120 -7.84 20.82 -22.41
N THR A 121 -6.99 21.81 -22.26
CA THR A 121 -5.54 21.60 -22.11
C THR A 121 -5.23 20.95 -20.77
N THR A 122 -5.84 21.44 -19.68
CA THR A 122 -5.66 20.85 -18.34
C THR A 122 -6.23 19.44 -18.26
N SER A 123 -7.37 19.19 -18.90
CA SER A 123 -7.95 17.85 -18.99
C SER A 123 -7.04 16.89 -19.76
N ARG A 124 -6.48 17.27 -20.93
CA ARG A 124 -5.52 16.45 -21.66
C ARG A 124 -4.26 16.15 -20.84
N TRP A 125 -3.78 17.12 -20.08
CA TRP A 125 -2.64 16.94 -19.19
C TRP A 125 -2.95 15.93 -18.07
N LEU A 126 -4.15 16.04 -17.46
CA LEU A 126 -4.57 15.15 -16.38
C LEU A 126 -4.76 13.70 -16.88
N PHE A 127 -5.40 13.51 -18.03
CA PHE A 127 -5.60 12.20 -18.68
C PHE A 127 -4.37 11.71 -19.46
N GLY A 128 -3.21 12.25 -19.13
CA GLY A 128 -1.90 11.87 -19.65
C GLY A 128 -0.96 11.36 -18.58
N LEU A 129 0.23 10.98 -19.00
CA LEU A 129 1.30 10.53 -18.11
C LEU A 129 1.60 11.51 -16.96
N PRO A 130 1.65 12.86 -17.18
CA PRO A 130 1.91 13.80 -16.10
C PRO A 130 0.86 13.78 -14.98
N GLY A 131 -0.42 13.71 -15.34
CA GLY A 131 -1.51 13.61 -14.36
C GLY A 131 -1.45 12.31 -13.56
N ALA A 132 -1.17 11.17 -14.21
CA ALA A 132 -1.00 9.90 -13.51
C ALA A 132 0.20 9.93 -12.55
N VAL A 133 1.32 10.53 -12.95
CA VAL A 133 2.50 10.71 -12.08
C VAL A 133 2.19 11.60 -10.89
N LEU A 134 1.43 12.69 -11.08
CA LEU A 134 0.98 13.55 -9.99
C LEU A 134 0.11 12.79 -8.99
N VAL A 135 -0.89 12.06 -9.48
CA VAL A 135 -1.82 11.28 -8.64
C VAL A 135 -1.09 10.19 -7.87
N LEU A 136 -0.34 9.33 -8.56
CA LEU A 136 0.36 8.23 -7.93
C LEU A 136 1.54 8.71 -7.07
N GLY A 137 2.23 9.77 -7.50
CA GLY A 137 3.29 10.42 -6.74
C GLY A 137 2.79 10.92 -5.39
N SER A 138 1.61 11.58 -5.35
CA SER A 138 0.98 12.02 -4.11
C SER A 138 0.45 10.84 -3.27
N ALA A 139 -0.11 9.81 -3.90
CA ALA A 139 -0.64 8.62 -3.22
C ALA A 139 0.45 7.79 -2.52
N PHE A 140 1.63 7.67 -3.11
CA PHE A 140 2.73 6.84 -2.60
C PHE A 140 3.85 7.62 -1.89
N LEU A 141 3.85 8.96 -1.96
CA LEU A 141 4.75 9.82 -1.19
C LEU A 141 4.81 9.46 0.31
N PRO A 142 3.68 9.15 1.00
CA PRO A 142 3.70 8.79 2.41
C PRO A 142 4.60 7.61 2.73
N ILE A 143 4.74 6.63 1.84
CA ILE A 143 5.60 5.46 2.06
C ILE A 143 7.06 5.89 2.20
N VAL A 144 7.53 6.75 1.30
CA VAL A 144 8.90 7.27 1.35
C VAL A 144 9.10 8.18 2.56
N LEU A 145 8.14 9.06 2.84
CA LEU A 145 8.15 9.96 3.98
C LEU A 145 8.28 9.19 5.30
N LEU A 146 7.37 8.25 5.55
CA LEU A 146 7.31 7.51 6.81
C LEU A 146 8.53 6.59 7.01
N LEU A 147 8.99 5.92 5.96
CA LEU A 147 10.22 5.11 6.04
C LEU A 147 11.44 5.99 6.28
N THR A 148 11.57 7.13 5.61
CA THR A 148 12.66 8.07 5.85
C THR A 148 12.68 8.57 7.30
N ILE A 149 11.51 8.97 7.85
CA ILE A 149 11.38 9.37 9.26
C ILE A 149 11.79 8.21 10.19
N THR A 150 11.33 7.00 9.90
CA THR A 150 11.60 5.81 10.71
C THR A 150 13.09 5.49 10.75
N TYR A 151 13.76 5.50 9.61
CA TYR A 151 15.20 5.26 9.54
C TYR A 151 16.02 6.37 10.21
N LEU A 152 15.62 7.63 10.05
CA LEU A 152 16.26 8.76 10.75
C LEU A 152 16.13 8.64 12.27
N ARG A 153 14.96 8.26 12.77
CA ARG A 153 14.74 8.08 14.22
C ARG A 153 15.44 6.86 14.81
N GLY A 154 15.69 5.83 13.99
CA GLY A 154 16.43 4.63 14.39
C GLY A 154 17.96 4.78 14.38
N MET A 155 18.49 5.90 13.89
CA MET A 155 19.92 6.18 13.83
C MET A 155 20.51 6.44 15.22
N ASN A 156 21.78 6.03 15.43
CA ASN A 156 22.54 6.38 16.60
C ASN A 156 22.97 7.85 16.53
N PRO A 157 22.51 8.73 17.45
CA PRO A 157 22.81 10.16 17.43
C PRO A 157 24.29 10.49 17.68
N SER A 158 25.04 9.62 18.35
CA SER A 158 26.46 9.85 18.65
C SER A 158 27.32 10.02 17.40
N LEU A 159 26.95 9.36 16.30
CA LEU A 159 27.67 9.49 15.02
C LEU A 159 27.59 10.90 14.44
N GLU A 160 26.41 11.52 14.52
CA GLU A 160 26.22 12.89 14.06
C GLU A 160 26.84 13.91 15.03
N GLN A 161 26.71 13.69 16.35
CA GLN A 161 27.31 14.53 17.36
C GLN A 161 28.84 14.58 17.22
N ALA A 162 29.49 13.42 17.05
CA ALA A 162 30.92 13.36 16.78
C ALA A 162 31.33 14.13 15.53
N ALA A 163 30.55 13.98 14.44
CA ALA A 163 30.82 14.70 13.21
C ALA A 163 30.59 16.20 13.31
N ARG A 164 29.66 16.64 14.16
CA ARG A 164 29.38 18.05 14.41
C ARG A 164 30.55 18.78 15.08
N LEU A 165 31.41 18.06 15.77
CA LEU A 165 32.62 18.66 16.36
C LEU A 165 33.60 19.19 15.28
N SER A 166 33.55 18.62 14.05
CA SER A 166 34.49 18.95 12.99
C SER A 166 33.84 19.51 11.70
N ALA A 167 32.50 19.42 11.58
CA ALA A 167 31.79 19.77 10.34
C ALA A 167 30.44 20.46 10.57
N GLY A 168 30.07 21.32 9.62
CA GLY A 168 28.73 21.95 9.58
C GLY A 168 27.62 20.98 9.19
N TRP A 169 26.35 21.34 9.48
CA TRP A 169 25.17 20.51 9.17
C TRP A 169 25.09 20.01 7.71
N PRO A 170 25.35 20.82 6.68
CA PRO A 170 25.29 20.33 5.29
C PRO A 170 26.27 19.18 5.02
N ALA A 171 27.47 19.25 5.59
CA ALA A 171 28.49 18.19 5.43
C ALA A 171 28.09 16.92 6.20
N VAL A 172 27.57 17.06 7.43
CA VAL A 172 27.08 15.94 8.24
C VAL A 172 25.90 15.25 7.54
N LEU A 173 24.91 16.01 7.05
CA LEU A 173 23.77 15.44 6.31
C LEU A 173 24.23 14.66 5.08
N ARG A 174 25.09 15.25 4.24
CA ARG A 174 25.52 14.63 2.98
C ARG A 174 26.45 13.43 3.16
N ARG A 175 27.36 13.49 4.14
CA ARG A 175 28.43 12.49 4.30
C ARG A 175 28.13 11.40 5.34
N ILE A 176 27.18 11.64 6.25
CA ILE A 176 26.86 10.71 7.34
C ILE A 176 25.39 10.34 7.35
N THR A 177 24.49 11.32 7.53
CA THR A 177 23.07 11.04 7.71
C THR A 177 22.46 10.35 6.49
N ILE A 178 22.59 10.95 5.29
CA ILE A 178 22.02 10.38 4.04
C ILE A 178 22.62 9.00 3.72
N PRO A 179 23.96 8.79 3.73
CA PRO A 179 24.51 7.45 3.51
C PRO A 179 24.03 6.39 4.50
N LEU A 180 23.85 6.75 5.77
CA LEU A 180 23.36 5.82 6.79
C LEU A 180 21.91 5.40 6.57
N ILE A 181 21.05 6.30 6.11
CA ILE A 181 19.63 6.00 5.84
C ILE A 181 19.39 5.52 4.39
N THR A 182 20.40 5.55 3.52
CA THR A 182 20.28 5.12 2.12
C THR A 182 19.63 3.74 1.95
N PRO A 183 19.92 2.72 2.77
CA PRO A 183 19.23 1.43 2.66
C PRO A 183 17.71 1.56 2.84
N GLY A 184 17.28 2.40 3.78
CA GLY A 184 15.84 2.67 4.00
C GLY A 184 15.21 3.47 2.88
N ILE A 185 15.94 4.45 2.34
CA ILE A 185 15.49 5.20 1.15
C ILE A 185 15.33 4.24 -0.04
N LEU A 186 16.34 3.45 -0.35
CA LEU A 186 16.30 2.49 -1.46
C LEU A 186 15.17 1.47 -1.29
N LEU A 187 14.96 0.95 -0.07
CA LEU A 187 13.82 0.08 0.23
C LEU A 187 12.49 0.76 -0.09
N SER A 188 12.31 2.01 0.34
CA SER A 188 11.08 2.77 0.08
C SER A 188 10.87 3.04 -1.41
N LEU A 189 11.92 3.35 -2.15
CA LEU A 189 11.86 3.59 -3.59
C LEU A 189 11.49 2.32 -4.35
N VAL A 190 12.10 1.18 -4.02
CA VAL A 190 11.74 -0.11 -4.65
C VAL A 190 10.29 -0.48 -4.34
N LEU A 191 9.83 -0.29 -3.09
CA LEU A 191 8.43 -0.54 -2.74
C LEU A 191 7.47 0.36 -3.53
N VAL A 192 7.74 1.65 -3.62
CA VAL A 192 6.91 2.58 -4.40
C VAL A 192 6.91 2.22 -5.88
N PHE A 193 8.05 1.83 -6.44
CA PHE A 193 8.17 1.38 -7.81
C PHE A 193 7.29 0.15 -8.08
N LEU A 194 7.38 -0.88 -7.23
CA LEU A 194 6.60 -2.11 -7.39
C LEU A 194 5.10 -1.87 -7.20
N LEU A 195 4.70 -1.07 -6.20
CA LEU A 195 3.30 -0.72 -5.98
C LEU A 195 2.74 0.13 -7.14
N SER A 196 3.52 1.07 -7.67
CA SER A 196 3.12 1.87 -8.83
C SER A 196 3.01 1.03 -10.10
N MET A 197 3.90 0.04 -10.27
CA MET A 197 3.88 -0.89 -11.39
C MET A 197 2.64 -1.79 -11.39
N GLY A 198 2.12 -2.10 -10.19
CA GLY A 198 0.93 -2.91 -9.97
C GLY A 198 -0.38 -2.12 -9.82
N GLU A 199 -0.33 -0.79 -9.83
CA GLU A 199 -1.52 0.03 -9.59
C GLU A 199 -2.50 -0.04 -10.77
N PHE A 200 -3.76 -0.34 -10.43
CA PHE A 200 -4.84 -0.49 -11.41
C PHE A 200 -5.80 0.70 -11.41
N GLY A 201 -6.28 1.13 -10.23
CA GLY A 201 -7.42 2.02 -10.10
C GLY A 201 -7.25 3.40 -10.70
N ALA A 202 -6.15 4.10 -10.40
CA ALA A 202 -5.89 5.44 -10.93
C ALA A 202 -5.59 5.43 -12.43
N PRO A 203 -4.74 4.52 -12.98
CA PRO A 203 -4.56 4.40 -14.43
C PRO A 203 -5.85 4.06 -15.17
N ALA A 204 -6.70 3.16 -14.63
CA ALA A 204 -7.97 2.81 -15.25
C ALA A 204 -8.90 4.04 -15.34
N PHE A 205 -9.02 4.84 -14.27
CA PHE A 205 -9.80 6.07 -14.28
C PHE A 205 -9.24 7.11 -15.25
N LEU A 206 -7.91 7.30 -15.26
CA LEU A 206 -7.24 8.26 -16.13
C LEU A 206 -7.07 7.77 -17.57
N ARG A 207 -7.58 6.59 -17.90
CA ARG A 207 -7.51 5.94 -19.22
C ARG A 207 -6.07 5.82 -19.75
N ILE A 208 -5.15 5.47 -18.85
CA ILE A 208 -3.75 5.25 -19.22
C ILE A 208 -3.55 3.77 -19.55
N ASP A 209 -3.02 3.51 -20.72
CA ASP A 209 -2.69 2.18 -21.20
C ASP A 209 -1.46 1.63 -20.47
N VAL A 210 -1.72 0.88 -19.39
CA VAL A 210 -0.72 0.20 -18.56
C VAL A 210 -1.04 -1.29 -18.43
N PHE A 211 -0.06 -2.04 -18.03
CA PHE A 211 -0.10 -3.49 -17.99
C PHE A 211 -1.18 -4.06 -17.04
N PRO A 212 -1.37 -3.56 -15.79
CA PRO A 212 -2.42 -4.07 -14.90
C PRO A 212 -3.83 -3.93 -15.49
N VAL A 213 -4.11 -2.82 -16.19
CA VAL A 213 -5.39 -2.58 -16.85
C VAL A 213 -5.60 -3.55 -18.01
N ALA A 214 -4.57 -3.81 -18.81
CA ALA A 214 -4.65 -4.76 -19.92
C ALA A 214 -4.82 -6.21 -19.42
N SER A 215 -4.10 -6.62 -18.38
CA SER A 215 -4.23 -7.94 -17.77
C SER A 215 -5.63 -8.16 -17.20
N PHE A 216 -6.19 -7.15 -16.54
CA PHE A 216 -7.58 -7.16 -16.06
C PHE A 216 -8.56 -7.32 -17.24
N THR A 217 -8.38 -6.57 -18.32
CA THR A 217 -9.27 -6.65 -19.50
C THR A 217 -9.22 -8.03 -20.14
N GLN A 218 -8.04 -8.66 -20.27
CA GLN A 218 -7.91 -10.01 -20.81
C GLN A 218 -8.65 -11.05 -19.98
N SER A 219 -8.60 -10.93 -18.65
CA SER A 219 -9.26 -11.89 -17.75
C SER A 219 -10.77 -11.65 -17.62
N SER A 220 -11.22 -10.39 -17.50
CA SER A 220 -12.61 -10.06 -17.17
C SER A 220 -13.51 -9.82 -18.39
N ALA A 221 -12.97 -9.27 -19.48
CA ALA A 221 -13.75 -9.01 -20.69
C ALA A 221 -13.64 -10.14 -21.74
N PHE A 222 -12.46 -10.73 -21.89
CA PHE A 222 -12.23 -11.78 -22.89
C PHE A 222 -12.22 -13.20 -22.30
N TYR A 223 -12.27 -13.35 -20.98
CA TYR A 223 -12.20 -14.65 -20.27
C TYR A 223 -11.01 -15.52 -20.69
N ASN A 224 -9.94 -14.89 -21.22
CA ASN A 224 -8.73 -15.58 -21.66
C ASN A 224 -7.67 -15.57 -20.54
N PHE A 225 -7.80 -16.51 -19.60
CA PHE A 225 -6.90 -16.63 -18.46
C PHE A 225 -5.47 -17.02 -18.85
N GLY A 226 -5.31 -17.79 -19.93
CA GLY A 226 -3.99 -18.15 -20.46
C GLY A 226 -3.22 -16.93 -20.97
N ALA A 227 -3.86 -16.10 -21.79
CA ALA A 227 -3.28 -14.85 -22.27
C ALA A 227 -3.06 -13.84 -21.14
N ALA A 228 -3.99 -13.74 -20.17
CA ALA A 228 -3.84 -12.88 -19.00
C ALA A 228 -2.64 -13.29 -18.15
N THR A 229 -2.40 -14.61 -18.00
CA THR A 229 -1.24 -15.16 -17.30
C THR A 229 0.06 -14.85 -18.06
N ALA A 230 0.10 -15.11 -19.36
CA ALA A 230 1.28 -14.81 -20.19
C ALA A 230 1.61 -13.31 -20.14
N ALA A 231 0.57 -12.47 -20.16
CA ALA A 231 0.70 -11.04 -19.96
C ALA A 231 1.25 -10.68 -18.56
N ALA A 232 0.95 -11.40 -17.51
CA ALA A 232 1.44 -11.12 -16.16
C ALA A 232 2.94 -11.44 -15.95
N MET A 233 3.57 -12.28 -16.79
CA MET A 233 4.95 -12.74 -16.60
C MET A 233 5.99 -11.61 -16.53
N PRO A 234 5.98 -10.59 -17.42
CA PRO A 234 6.90 -9.48 -17.31
C PRO A 234 6.78 -8.72 -15.97
N LEU A 235 5.55 -8.58 -15.44
CA LEU A 235 5.33 -7.96 -14.13
C LEU A 235 5.91 -8.82 -13.00
N ILE A 236 5.66 -10.12 -13.03
CA ILE A 236 6.22 -11.07 -12.04
C ILE A 236 7.76 -11.02 -12.08
N ALA A 237 8.37 -10.97 -13.27
CA ALA A 237 9.82 -10.85 -13.41
C ALA A 237 10.36 -9.55 -12.78
N VAL A 238 9.68 -8.42 -12.98
CA VAL A 238 10.03 -7.14 -12.35
C VAL A 238 9.90 -7.20 -10.83
N VAL A 239 8.83 -7.82 -10.32
CA VAL A 239 8.63 -8.02 -8.87
C VAL A 239 9.75 -8.87 -8.28
N LEU A 240 10.10 -9.99 -8.91
CA LEU A 240 11.21 -10.85 -8.47
C LEU A 240 12.55 -10.11 -8.49
N ALA A 241 12.84 -9.35 -9.55
CA ALA A 241 14.05 -8.52 -9.62
C ALA A 241 14.09 -7.47 -8.51
N GLY A 242 12.95 -6.80 -8.23
CA GLY A 242 12.81 -5.86 -7.12
C GLY A 242 13.05 -6.49 -5.75
N LEU A 243 12.50 -7.69 -5.53
CA LEU A 243 12.72 -8.43 -4.27
C LEU A 243 14.19 -8.87 -4.10
N LEU A 244 14.82 -9.36 -5.16
CA LEU A 244 16.25 -9.67 -5.14
C LEU A 244 17.08 -8.42 -4.83
N MET A 245 16.69 -7.28 -5.38
CA MET A 245 17.33 -5.99 -5.06
C MET A 245 17.14 -5.62 -3.58
N ILE A 246 15.93 -5.75 -3.03
CA ILE A 246 15.66 -5.52 -1.60
C ILE A 246 16.52 -6.44 -0.74
N GLN A 247 16.59 -7.73 -1.06
CA GLN A 247 17.42 -8.68 -0.33
C GLN A 247 18.90 -8.28 -0.36
N ARG A 248 19.44 -7.87 -1.52
CA ARG A 248 20.83 -7.40 -1.65
C ARG A 248 21.10 -6.12 -0.86
N ILE A 249 20.13 -5.16 -0.84
CA ILE A 249 20.24 -3.92 -0.06
C ILE A 249 20.31 -4.20 1.44
N LEU A 250 19.52 -5.18 1.91
CA LEU A 250 19.44 -5.54 3.33
C LEU A 250 20.53 -6.52 3.77
N HIS A 251 21.10 -7.32 2.85
CA HIS A 251 22.18 -8.27 3.15
C HIS A 251 23.49 -7.53 3.50
N GLY A 252 24.14 -7.97 4.57
CA GLY A 252 25.44 -7.45 5.01
C GLY A 252 25.41 -6.09 5.73
N ARG A 253 24.25 -5.47 5.84
CA ARG A 253 24.07 -4.21 6.57
C ARG A 253 23.20 -4.45 7.81
N ALA A 254 23.63 -5.36 8.68
CA ALA A 254 23.11 -5.47 10.04
C ALA A 254 23.53 -4.20 10.83
N TYR A 255 23.05 -3.03 10.39
CA TYR A 255 23.04 -1.90 11.28
C TYR A 255 22.11 -2.30 12.42
N SER A 256 22.67 -2.36 13.63
CA SER A 256 21.91 -2.51 14.86
C SER A 256 21.01 -1.27 15.00
N PHE A 257 19.88 -1.28 14.26
CA PHE A 257 18.80 -0.35 14.52
C PHE A 257 18.28 -0.71 15.92
N ARG A 258 18.70 0.05 16.91
CA ARG A 258 18.09 0.03 18.22
C ARG A 258 16.71 0.66 18.08
N TRP A 259 15.73 -0.16 17.72
CA TRP A 259 14.35 0.19 17.89
C TRP A 259 14.09 0.32 19.39
N GLY A 260 13.98 1.56 19.92
CA GLY A 260 13.63 1.76 21.32
C GLY A 260 14.48 2.76 22.12
N GLY A 261 15.51 3.35 21.53
CA GLY A 261 16.15 4.50 22.17
C GLY A 261 15.38 5.78 21.82
N GLN A 262 14.75 6.44 22.79
CA GLN A 262 14.39 7.87 22.66
C GLN A 262 15.69 8.69 22.67
N SER A 263 16.49 8.57 21.61
CA SER A 263 17.61 9.45 21.42
C SER A 263 17.07 10.80 20.96
N THR A 264 17.22 11.81 21.77
CA THR A 264 16.94 13.20 21.39
C THR A 264 17.93 13.60 20.31
N LEU A 265 17.53 13.36 19.05
CA LEU A 265 18.29 13.82 17.91
C LEU A 265 18.35 15.37 17.94
N GLU A 266 19.54 15.92 17.85
CA GLU A 266 19.72 17.36 17.75
C GLU A 266 19.04 17.89 16.50
N ARG A 267 18.18 18.91 16.63
CA ARG A 267 17.45 19.49 15.49
C ARG A 267 18.31 20.51 14.77
N ILE A 268 18.27 20.46 13.45
CA ILE A 268 18.95 21.41 12.58
C ILE A 268 18.18 22.73 12.61
N PRO A 269 18.77 23.83 13.07
CA PRO A 269 18.09 25.12 13.11
C PRO A 269 17.92 25.68 11.68
N LEU A 270 16.69 25.98 11.28
CA LEU A 270 16.39 26.62 10.00
C LEU A 270 16.62 28.14 10.03
N GLY A 271 16.69 28.74 11.22
CA GLY A 271 16.94 30.16 11.40
C GLY A 271 15.95 31.03 10.62
N ARG A 272 16.46 32.04 9.90
CA ARG A 272 15.64 32.98 9.08
C ARG A 272 14.89 32.31 7.92
N LYS A 273 15.29 31.10 7.50
CA LYS A 273 14.63 30.36 6.40
C LYS A 273 13.35 29.63 6.85
N LYS A 274 13.11 29.52 8.16
CA LYS A 274 12.00 28.77 8.74
C LYS A 274 10.62 29.12 8.18
N PRO A 275 10.21 30.41 8.08
CA PRO A 275 8.90 30.75 7.53
C PRO A 275 8.76 30.40 6.04
N ILE A 276 9.83 30.56 5.25
CA ILE A 276 9.83 30.22 3.81
C ILE A 276 9.70 28.71 3.62
N VAL A 277 10.43 27.92 4.39
CA VAL A 277 10.35 26.45 4.35
C VAL A 277 8.97 25.98 4.79
N LEU A 278 8.41 26.56 5.88
CA LEU A 278 7.06 26.24 6.33
C LEU A 278 6.02 26.56 5.24
N LEU A 279 6.09 27.75 4.63
CA LEU A 279 5.19 28.14 3.54
C LEU A 279 5.29 27.17 2.36
N ALA A 280 6.50 26.80 1.93
CA ALA A 280 6.70 25.84 0.84
C ALA A 280 6.09 24.47 1.16
N VAL A 281 6.26 23.98 2.40
CA VAL A 281 5.67 22.71 2.84
C VAL A 281 4.14 22.78 2.91
N VAL A 282 3.58 23.88 3.41
CA VAL A 282 2.12 24.10 3.46
C VAL A 282 1.52 24.19 2.05
N VAL A 283 2.17 24.92 1.14
CA VAL A 283 1.74 25.00 -0.27
C VAL A 283 1.80 23.63 -0.94
N LEU A 284 2.86 22.85 -0.70
CA LEU A 284 2.97 21.50 -1.23
C LEU A 284 1.88 20.57 -0.66
N ALA A 285 1.58 20.66 0.63
CA ALA A 285 0.48 19.92 1.27
C ALA A 285 -0.88 20.33 0.69
N ALA A 286 -1.10 21.63 0.51
CA ALA A 286 -2.31 22.15 -0.10
C ALA A 286 -2.49 21.61 -1.54
N ILE A 287 -1.44 21.58 -2.35
CA ILE A 287 -1.50 21.06 -3.72
C ILE A 287 -1.71 19.55 -3.72
N LEU A 288 -0.85 18.76 -3.07
CA LEU A 288 -0.86 17.31 -3.21
C LEU A 288 -2.00 16.62 -2.46
N VAL A 289 -2.49 17.23 -1.38
CA VAL A 289 -3.51 16.63 -0.51
C VAL A 289 -4.77 17.48 -0.47
N GLY A 290 -4.63 18.78 -0.23
CA GLY A 290 -5.77 19.69 -0.06
C GLY A 290 -6.61 19.85 -1.31
N VAL A 291 -5.99 20.13 -2.47
CA VAL A 291 -6.69 20.37 -3.74
C VAL A 291 -7.55 19.16 -4.15
N PRO A 292 -7.03 17.93 -4.26
CA PRO A 292 -7.86 16.79 -4.66
C PRO A 292 -8.97 16.47 -3.64
N LEU A 293 -8.72 16.57 -2.34
CA LEU A 293 -9.77 16.37 -1.34
C LEU A 293 -10.84 17.46 -1.37
N ALA A 294 -10.43 18.73 -1.60
CA ALA A 294 -11.38 19.82 -1.78
C ALA A 294 -12.24 19.64 -3.03
N GLY A 295 -11.68 19.13 -4.13
CA GLY A 295 -12.44 18.80 -5.34
C GLY A 295 -13.54 17.77 -5.09
N VAL A 296 -13.20 16.67 -4.41
CA VAL A 296 -14.18 15.64 -4.03
C VAL A 296 -15.24 16.20 -3.07
N LEU A 297 -14.82 16.99 -2.05
CA LEU A 297 -15.73 17.62 -1.10
C LEU A 297 -16.69 18.58 -1.80
N TRP A 298 -16.16 19.46 -2.66
CA TRP A 298 -16.96 20.45 -3.37
C TRP A 298 -18.10 19.84 -4.19
N ARG A 299 -17.79 18.74 -4.90
CA ARG A 299 -18.75 18.11 -5.81
C ARG A 299 -19.68 17.12 -5.10
N GLY A 300 -19.17 16.36 -4.15
CA GLY A 300 -19.87 15.24 -3.54
C GLY A 300 -20.63 15.56 -2.26
N SER A 301 -20.49 16.76 -1.67
CA SER A 301 -21.08 17.09 -0.37
C SER A 301 -22.56 17.49 -0.40
N SER A 302 -23.19 17.60 -1.58
CA SER A 302 -24.62 17.93 -1.65
C SER A 302 -25.47 16.79 -1.06
N VAL A 303 -26.55 17.15 -0.34
CA VAL A 303 -27.46 16.19 0.28
C VAL A 303 -28.04 15.23 -0.77
N ALA A 304 -28.37 15.75 -1.96
CA ALA A 304 -28.89 14.94 -3.07
C ALA A 304 -27.86 13.92 -3.56
N ALA A 305 -26.59 14.31 -3.75
CA ALA A 305 -25.53 13.39 -4.17
C ALA A 305 -25.22 12.33 -3.12
N LEU A 306 -25.20 12.69 -1.82
CA LEU A 306 -24.99 11.76 -0.73
C LEU A 306 -26.15 10.77 -0.59
N SER A 307 -27.40 11.24 -0.73
CA SER A 307 -28.58 10.35 -0.70
C SER A 307 -28.59 9.37 -1.87
N ASP A 308 -28.27 9.82 -3.10
CA ASP A 308 -28.14 8.94 -4.28
C ASP A 308 -26.99 7.94 -4.12
N ALA A 309 -25.85 8.37 -3.58
CA ALA A 309 -24.72 7.49 -3.29
C ALA A 309 -25.08 6.41 -2.25
N LEU A 310 -25.80 6.77 -1.18
CA LEU A 310 -26.24 5.81 -0.16
C LEU A 310 -27.28 4.84 -0.71
N GLN A 311 -28.21 5.29 -1.56
CA GLN A 311 -29.19 4.41 -2.19
C GLN A 311 -28.55 3.39 -3.14
N ARG A 312 -27.54 3.80 -3.92
CA ARG A 312 -26.91 2.95 -4.93
C ARG A 312 -25.77 2.07 -4.39
N ALA A 313 -25.12 2.49 -3.33
CA ALA A 313 -23.91 1.83 -2.81
C ALA A 313 -23.84 1.71 -1.27
N GLY A 314 -24.90 2.03 -0.54
CA GLY A 314 -24.92 1.92 0.92
C GLY A 314 -24.66 0.50 1.42
N GLU A 315 -25.29 -0.50 0.81
CA GLU A 315 -25.00 -1.90 1.11
C GLU A 315 -23.56 -2.29 0.77
N SER A 316 -23.02 -1.79 -0.35
CA SER A 316 -21.62 -2.03 -0.74
C SER A 316 -20.64 -1.40 0.26
N ALA A 317 -21.00 -0.26 0.86
CA ALA A 317 -20.21 0.37 1.93
C ALA A 317 -20.19 -0.51 3.20
N ILE A 318 -21.34 -1.02 3.63
CA ILE A 318 -21.45 -1.94 4.78
C ILE A 318 -20.65 -3.22 4.49
N ARG A 319 -20.81 -3.82 3.31
CA ARG A 319 -20.07 -5.02 2.91
C ARG A 319 -18.57 -4.77 2.92
N SER A 320 -18.09 -3.64 2.38
CA SER A 320 -16.69 -3.26 2.42
C SER A 320 -16.15 -3.20 3.84
N PHE A 321 -16.91 -2.58 4.75
CA PHE A 321 -16.54 -2.48 6.15
C PHE A 321 -16.41 -3.86 6.81
N VAL A 322 -17.40 -4.72 6.60
CA VAL A 322 -17.41 -6.08 7.16
C VAL A 322 -16.29 -6.94 6.59
N TYR A 323 -16.12 -6.96 5.25
CA TYR A 323 -15.09 -7.78 4.61
C TYR A 323 -13.68 -7.32 4.97
N ALA A 324 -13.44 -6.01 5.00
CA ALA A 324 -12.17 -5.45 5.44
C ALA A 324 -11.90 -5.74 6.93
N GLY A 325 -12.91 -5.61 7.79
CA GLY A 325 -12.80 -5.86 9.23
C GLY A 325 -12.49 -7.32 9.55
N LEU A 326 -13.21 -8.25 8.93
CA LEU A 326 -12.97 -9.69 9.09
C LEU A 326 -11.60 -10.08 8.54
N SER A 327 -11.23 -9.59 7.36
CA SER A 327 -9.92 -9.85 6.76
C SER A 327 -8.79 -9.28 7.60
N ALA A 328 -8.92 -8.05 8.12
CA ALA A 328 -7.93 -7.43 9.00
C ALA A 328 -7.76 -8.19 10.32
N THR A 329 -8.85 -8.73 10.86
CA THR A 329 -8.79 -9.57 12.07
C THR A 329 -8.04 -10.86 11.80
N PHE A 330 -8.35 -11.55 10.71
CA PHE A 330 -7.64 -12.76 10.32
C PHE A 330 -6.17 -12.46 10.00
N LEU A 331 -5.90 -11.38 9.26
CA LEU A 331 -4.54 -10.91 8.96
C LEU A 331 -3.72 -10.60 10.21
N SER A 332 -4.33 -9.99 11.23
CA SER A 332 -3.62 -9.69 12.49
C SER A 332 -3.24 -10.96 13.24
N VAL A 333 -4.11 -11.98 13.24
CA VAL A 333 -3.82 -13.28 13.82
C VAL A 333 -2.75 -14.02 13.01
N LEU A 334 -2.91 -14.11 11.70
CA LEU A 334 -1.93 -14.75 10.80
C LEU A 334 -0.57 -14.04 10.89
N GLY A 335 -0.59 -12.70 10.84
CA GLY A 335 0.60 -11.87 10.94
C GLY A 335 1.34 -12.02 12.27
N PHE A 336 0.61 -12.22 13.37
CA PHE A 336 1.21 -12.54 14.67
C PHE A 336 2.03 -13.84 14.60
N PHE A 337 1.45 -14.91 14.06
CA PHE A 337 2.13 -16.20 13.99
C PHE A 337 3.28 -16.21 12.97
N VAL A 338 3.13 -15.51 11.83
CA VAL A 338 4.24 -15.32 10.86
C VAL A 338 5.37 -14.51 11.49
N ALA A 339 5.05 -13.39 12.14
CA ALA A 339 6.03 -12.54 12.82
C ALA A 339 6.75 -13.29 13.95
N TYR A 340 6.01 -14.07 14.75
CA TYR A 340 6.59 -14.91 15.82
C TYR A 340 7.54 -15.97 15.27
N LEU A 341 7.18 -16.61 14.15
CA LEU A 341 8.04 -17.59 13.48
C LEU A 341 9.35 -16.94 13.00
N VAL A 342 9.26 -15.75 12.37
CA VAL A 342 10.43 -15.01 11.87
C VAL A 342 11.29 -14.50 13.04
N TYR A 343 10.67 -13.98 14.10
CA TYR A 343 11.34 -13.49 15.29
C TYR A 343 12.14 -14.58 16.01
N ARG A 344 11.51 -15.73 16.24
CA ARG A 344 12.13 -16.90 16.92
C ARG A 344 13.10 -17.65 16.02
N ARG A 345 13.07 -17.46 14.71
CA ARG A 345 13.82 -18.24 13.71
C ARG A 345 13.61 -19.76 13.91
N SER A 346 12.42 -20.16 14.38
CA SER A 346 12.11 -21.48 14.89
C SER A 346 12.02 -22.58 13.82
N VAL A 347 12.06 -22.20 12.54
CA VAL A 347 11.97 -23.14 11.41
C VAL A 347 13.14 -22.88 10.46
N ALA A 348 13.77 -23.96 10.00
CA ALA A 348 14.75 -23.87 8.92
C ALA A 348 14.09 -23.23 7.69
N GLY A 349 14.70 -22.20 7.10
CA GLY A 349 14.12 -21.46 5.98
C GLY A 349 13.08 -20.39 6.37
N TRP A 350 13.04 -19.92 7.62
CA TRP A 350 12.16 -18.82 8.09
C TRP A 350 12.18 -17.60 7.16
N TRP A 351 13.32 -17.33 6.52
CA TRP A 351 13.51 -16.24 5.58
C TRP A 351 12.67 -16.40 4.31
N SER A 352 12.38 -17.63 3.87
CA SER A 352 11.55 -17.87 2.69
C SER A 352 10.07 -17.58 2.96
N VAL A 353 9.61 -17.73 4.19
CA VAL A 353 8.24 -17.36 4.59
C VAL A 353 8.05 -15.84 4.52
N ASP A 354 9.03 -15.10 5.04
CA ASP A 354 9.04 -13.64 4.97
C ASP A 354 9.17 -13.13 3.52
N ALA A 355 10.04 -13.76 2.73
CA ALA A 355 10.21 -13.45 1.31
C ALA A 355 8.94 -13.75 0.50
N LEU A 356 8.27 -14.89 0.76
CA LEU A 356 7.00 -15.25 0.12
C LEU A 356 5.92 -14.22 0.45
N ALA A 357 5.76 -13.86 1.72
CA ALA A 357 4.77 -12.86 2.11
C ALA A 357 5.03 -11.52 1.41
N LEU A 358 6.29 -11.07 1.37
CA LEU A 358 6.66 -9.83 0.69
C LEU A 358 6.44 -9.92 -0.83
N PHE A 359 6.71 -11.07 -1.44
CA PHE A 359 6.44 -11.33 -2.85
C PHE A 359 4.96 -11.14 -3.16
N LEU A 360 4.09 -11.76 -2.40
CA LEU A 360 2.64 -11.65 -2.58
C LEU A 360 2.13 -10.21 -2.40
N PHE A 361 2.69 -9.46 -1.45
CA PHE A 361 2.34 -8.06 -1.23
C PHE A 361 2.72 -7.14 -2.40
N THR A 362 3.82 -7.41 -3.06
CA THR A 362 4.34 -6.60 -4.16
C THR A 362 3.79 -7.02 -5.53
N LEU A 363 3.13 -8.18 -5.62
CA LEU A 363 2.43 -8.57 -6.83
C LEU A 363 1.24 -7.64 -7.10
N PRO A 364 0.97 -7.31 -8.38
CA PRO A 364 -0.28 -6.65 -8.74
C PRO A 364 -1.49 -7.48 -8.31
N GLY A 365 -2.49 -6.82 -7.69
CA GLY A 365 -3.73 -7.50 -7.27
C GLY A 365 -4.46 -8.19 -8.42
N THR A 366 -4.32 -7.68 -9.65
CA THR A 366 -4.87 -8.32 -10.85
C THR A 366 -4.23 -9.69 -11.11
N VAL A 367 -2.91 -9.81 -10.96
CA VAL A 367 -2.18 -11.07 -11.16
C VAL A 367 -2.56 -12.09 -10.08
N LEU A 368 -2.59 -11.64 -8.83
CA LEU A 368 -3.00 -12.50 -7.71
C LEU A 368 -4.45 -12.96 -7.86
N GLY A 369 -5.36 -12.06 -8.27
CA GLY A 369 -6.76 -12.38 -8.52
C GLY A 369 -6.95 -13.43 -9.60
N ILE A 370 -6.23 -13.33 -10.73
CA ILE A 370 -6.25 -14.34 -11.80
C ILE A 370 -5.78 -15.70 -11.27
N GLY A 371 -4.69 -15.72 -10.50
CA GLY A 371 -4.18 -16.96 -9.89
C GLY A 371 -5.20 -17.60 -8.94
N LEU A 372 -5.86 -16.80 -8.11
CA LEU A 372 -6.89 -17.28 -7.21
C LEU A 372 -8.12 -17.83 -7.96
N ILE A 373 -8.55 -17.18 -9.05
CA ILE A 373 -9.61 -17.71 -9.92
C ILE A 373 -9.18 -19.06 -10.51
N ALA A 374 -7.95 -19.18 -10.99
CA ALA A 374 -7.45 -20.44 -11.54
C ALA A 374 -7.46 -21.61 -10.53
N LEU A 375 -7.25 -21.32 -9.23
CA LEU A 375 -7.31 -22.35 -8.18
C LEU A 375 -8.74 -22.67 -7.75
N TRP A 376 -9.58 -21.64 -7.53
CA TRP A 376 -10.85 -21.80 -6.82
C TRP A 376 -12.08 -21.88 -7.73
N ASN A 377 -11.98 -21.58 -9.03
CA ASN A 377 -13.10 -21.66 -9.97
C ASN A 377 -13.27 -23.08 -10.51
N HIS A 378 -13.61 -24.01 -9.63
CA HIS A 378 -13.89 -25.40 -9.96
C HIS A 378 -15.19 -25.86 -9.29
N PRO A 379 -15.90 -26.86 -9.84
CA PRO A 379 -17.14 -27.37 -9.27
C PRO A 379 -17.00 -27.80 -7.80
N SER A 380 -15.88 -28.41 -7.43
CA SER A 380 -15.60 -28.87 -6.06
C SER A 380 -15.36 -27.75 -5.05
N THR A 381 -14.95 -26.56 -5.50
CA THR A 381 -14.61 -25.41 -4.65
C THR A 381 -15.59 -24.23 -4.81
N ASN A 382 -16.64 -24.41 -5.61
CA ASN A 382 -17.64 -23.37 -5.89
C ASN A 382 -18.36 -22.85 -4.64
N TRP A 383 -18.46 -23.67 -3.60
CA TRP A 383 -19.02 -23.28 -2.29
C TRP A 383 -18.18 -22.21 -1.56
N ILE A 384 -16.89 -22.03 -1.92
CA ILE A 384 -16.04 -20.91 -1.47
C ILE A 384 -16.07 -19.81 -2.53
N TYR A 385 -15.84 -20.18 -3.80
CA TYR A 385 -15.65 -19.22 -4.90
C TYR A 385 -16.86 -18.30 -5.09
N ALA A 386 -18.06 -18.81 -4.97
CA ALA A 386 -19.30 -18.05 -5.09
C ALA A 386 -19.66 -17.23 -3.84
N THR A 387 -18.78 -17.14 -2.85
CA THR A 387 -19.03 -16.45 -1.58
C THR A 387 -18.05 -15.30 -1.33
N PRO A 388 -18.36 -14.38 -0.40
CA PRO A 388 -17.41 -13.33 0.01
C PRO A 388 -16.08 -13.85 0.56
N ALA A 389 -16.01 -15.11 0.99
CA ALA A 389 -14.79 -15.74 1.47
C ALA A 389 -13.68 -15.68 0.43
N MET A 390 -14.01 -15.77 -0.86
CA MET A 390 -13.05 -15.68 -1.96
C MET A 390 -12.30 -14.35 -1.96
N LEU A 391 -13.00 -13.23 -1.78
CA LEU A 391 -12.38 -11.90 -1.68
C LEU A 391 -11.53 -11.79 -0.41
N MET A 392 -12.00 -12.32 0.74
CA MET A 392 -11.23 -12.31 1.99
C MET A 392 -9.94 -13.11 1.87
N ILE A 393 -9.97 -14.26 1.17
CA ILE A 393 -8.78 -15.06 0.84
C ILE A 393 -7.79 -14.22 0.00
N GLY A 394 -8.28 -13.47 -0.99
CA GLY A 394 -7.48 -12.54 -1.78
C GLY A 394 -6.79 -11.48 -0.93
N PHE A 395 -7.52 -10.85 -0.02
CA PHE A 395 -6.95 -9.86 0.91
C PHE A 395 -5.89 -10.47 1.84
N VAL A 396 -6.14 -11.70 2.33
CA VAL A 396 -5.17 -12.41 3.18
C VAL A 396 -3.89 -12.71 2.40
N ALA A 397 -4.00 -13.17 1.16
CA ALA A 397 -2.85 -13.40 0.30
C ALA A 397 -2.04 -12.12 0.04
N GLN A 398 -2.73 -11.03 -0.31
CA GLN A 398 -2.10 -9.76 -0.67
C GLN A 398 -1.44 -9.06 0.53
N TYR A 399 -2.08 -9.04 1.71
CA TYR A 399 -1.68 -8.16 2.81
C TYR A 399 -1.04 -8.86 4.01
N ALA A 400 -0.76 -10.17 3.92
CA ALA A 400 -0.11 -10.92 5.00
C ALA A 400 1.27 -10.36 5.40
N ALA A 401 2.07 -9.92 4.43
CA ALA A 401 3.36 -9.28 4.70
C ALA A 401 3.22 -7.98 5.50
N LEU A 402 2.23 -7.17 5.18
CA LEU A 402 2.02 -5.90 5.85
C LEU A 402 1.71 -6.11 7.33
N SER A 403 0.82 -7.06 7.63
CA SER A 403 0.49 -7.46 8.99
C SER A 403 1.70 -8.02 9.74
N SER A 404 2.37 -9.02 9.16
CA SER A 404 3.50 -9.68 9.81
C SER A 404 4.67 -8.72 10.08
N ARG A 405 4.95 -7.78 9.19
CA ARG A 405 6.03 -6.78 9.37
C ARG A 405 5.72 -5.80 10.49
N ILE A 406 4.47 -5.34 10.63
CA ILE A 406 4.07 -4.44 11.72
C ILE A 406 4.19 -5.16 13.07
N VAL A 407 3.73 -6.41 13.15
CA VAL A 407 3.83 -7.19 14.40
C VAL A 407 5.28 -7.58 14.71
N LEU A 408 6.08 -7.91 13.69
CA LEU A 408 7.52 -8.18 13.86
C LEU A 408 8.27 -6.96 14.41
N ALA A 409 7.90 -5.75 13.97
CA ALA A 409 8.43 -4.53 14.56
C ALA A 409 8.07 -4.38 16.05
N GLY A 410 6.90 -4.86 16.46
CA GLY A 410 6.52 -4.96 17.88
C GLY A 410 7.38 -5.95 18.65
N PHE A 411 7.58 -7.15 18.10
CA PHE A 411 8.47 -8.15 18.72
C PHE A 411 9.92 -7.68 18.87
N SER A 412 10.44 -6.96 17.88
CA SER A 412 11.82 -6.45 17.91
C SER A 412 12.10 -5.38 18.98
N GLN A 413 11.05 -4.84 19.59
CA GLN A 413 11.16 -3.91 20.74
C GLN A 413 11.23 -4.64 22.09
N MET A 414 10.98 -5.95 22.12
CA MET A 414 11.01 -6.77 23.32
C MET A 414 12.38 -7.38 23.53
N SER A 415 12.78 -7.54 24.80
CA SER A 415 13.97 -8.33 25.12
C SER A 415 13.70 -9.83 24.90
N PRO A 416 14.55 -10.55 24.16
CA PRO A 416 14.43 -12.00 24.01
C PRO A 416 14.40 -12.75 25.36
N SER A 417 15.09 -12.22 26.36
CA SER A 417 15.19 -12.79 27.72
C SER A 417 13.85 -12.89 28.44
N LEU A 418 12.83 -12.11 28.07
CA LEU A 418 11.51 -12.21 28.70
C LEU A 418 10.81 -13.54 28.44
N GLU A 419 10.88 -14.04 27.21
CA GLU A 419 10.29 -15.32 26.87
C GLU A 419 11.12 -16.48 27.43
N GLU A 420 12.46 -16.37 27.39
CA GLU A 420 13.38 -17.35 27.99
C GLU A 420 13.20 -17.46 29.50
N ALA A 421 13.07 -16.35 30.22
CA ALA A 421 12.79 -16.35 31.65
C ALA A 421 11.45 -17.02 31.98
N ALA A 422 10.42 -16.79 31.19
CA ALA A 422 9.13 -17.46 31.36
C ALA A 422 9.22 -18.99 31.12
N GLU A 423 10.05 -19.40 30.15
CA GLU A 423 10.31 -20.81 29.87
C GLU A 423 11.03 -21.49 31.02
N VAL A 424 12.07 -20.84 31.55
CA VAL A 424 12.80 -21.32 32.74
C VAL A 424 11.88 -21.40 33.97
N ALA A 425 10.92 -20.48 34.11
CA ALA A 425 9.90 -20.49 35.16
C ALA A 425 8.81 -21.56 34.95
N GLY A 426 8.92 -22.44 33.92
CA GLY A 426 7.98 -23.52 33.63
C GLY A 426 6.70 -23.11 32.91
N ALA A 427 6.64 -21.92 32.33
CA ALA A 427 5.47 -21.47 31.56
C ALA A 427 5.37 -22.26 30.24
N GLY A 428 4.28 -22.99 30.06
CA GLY A 428 4.00 -23.68 28.80
C GLY A 428 3.76 -22.73 27.65
N TRP A 429 3.83 -23.24 26.39
CA TRP A 429 3.72 -22.43 25.17
C TRP A 429 2.48 -21.53 25.13
N PHE A 430 1.31 -22.04 25.47
CA PHE A 430 0.06 -21.24 25.50
C PHE A 430 0.15 -20.06 26.47
N ARG A 431 0.70 -20.28 27.67
CA ARG A 431 0.87 -19.24 28.68
C ARG A 431 1.87 -18.18 28.23
N ARG A 432 2.98 -18.58 27.58
CA ARG A 432 3.96 -17.64 27.01
C ARG A 432 3.35 -16.79 25.91
N VAL A 433 2.67 -17.43 24.93
CA VAL A 433 2.12 -16.75 23.76
C VAL A 433 0.97 -15.84 24.16
N PHE A 434 -0.07 -16.35 24.81
CA PHE A 434 -1.28 -15.58 25.08
C PHE A 434 -1.23 -14.77 26.38
N GLY A 435 -0.47 -15.21 27.39
CA GLY A 435 -0.35 -14.53 28.67
C GLY A 435 0.76 -13.48 28.73
N ILE A 436 1.80 -13.60 27.90
CA ILE A 436 2.97 -12.72 27.96
C ILE A 436 3.16 -11.97 26.64
N LEU A 437 3.37 -12.69 25.53
CA LEU A 437 3.73 -12.08 24.24
C LEU A 437 2.58 -11.24 23.64
N THR A 438 1.37 -11.80 23.60
CA THR A 438 0.21 -11.10 23.03
C THR A 438 -0.10 -9.77 23.74
N PRO A 439 -0.15 -9.70 25.09
CA PRO A 439 -0.33 -8.42 25.79
C PRO A 439 0.78 -7.41 25.49
N LEU A 440 2.03 -7.84 25.41
CA LEU A 440 3.17 -6.97 25.15
C LEU A 440 3.17 -6.41 23.73
N VAL A 441 2.80 -7.21 22.72
CA VAL A 441 2.70 -6.76 21.32
C VAL A 441 1.32 -6.20 20.94
N ARG A 442 0.38 -6.08 21.89
CA ARG A 442 -0.97 -5.57 21.65
C ARG A 442 -1.01 -4.25 20.87
N PRO A 443 -0.14 -3.25 21.13
CA PRO A 443 -0.09 -2.04 20.33
C PRO A 443 0.23 -2.30 18.87
N ALA A 444 1.16 -3.22 18.59
CA ALA A 444 1.52 -3.60 17.23
C ALA A 444 0.41 -4.40 16.55
N LEU A 445 -0.34 -5.23 17.28
CA LEU A 445 -1.52 -5.94 16.75
C LEU A 445 -2.63 -4.97 16.38
N LEU A 446 -2.93 -3.97 17.21
CA LEU A 446 -3.91 -2.94 16.88
C LEU A 446 -3.47 -2.09 15.68
N ALA A 447 -2.20 -1.72 15.60
CA ALA A 447 -1.65 -1.01 14.45
C ALA A 447 -1.72 -1.89 13.18
N SER A 448 -1.40 -3.18 13.28
CA SER A 448 -1.53 -4.15 12.18
C SER A 448 -2.97 -4.23 11.69
N TRP A 449 -3.92 -4.38 12.61
CA TRP A 449 -5.35 -4.41 12.28
C TRP A 449 -5.79 -3.14 11.56
N ALA A 450 -5.46 -1.98 12.10
CA ALA A 450 -5.85 -0.70 11.53
C ALA A 450 -5.28 -0.49 10.11
N VAL A 451 -4.01 -0.80 9.92
CA VAL A 451 -3.35 -0.62 8.62
C VAL A 451 -3.87 -1.63 7.60
N THR A 452 -4.00 -2.90 7.96
CA THR A 452 -4.55 -3.92 7.03
C THR A 452 -6.01 -3.69 6.72
N PHE A 453 -6.81 -3.20 7.68
CA PHE A 453 -8.20 -2.78 7.44
C PHE A 453 -8.27 -1.71 6.34
N VAL A 454 -7.44 -0.66 6.45
CA VAL A 454 -7.39 0.40 5.44
C VAL A 454 -6.96 -0.14 4.08
N PHE A 455 -5.95 -1.02 4.04
CA PHE A 455 -5.47 -1.60 2.79
C PHE A 455 -6.51 -2.50 2.13
N CYS A 456 -7.24 -3.32 2.88
CA CYS A 456 -8.38 -4.11 2.36
C CYS A 456 -9.51 -3.21 1.84
N LEU A 457 -9.79 -2.11 2.54
CA LEU A 457 -10.87 -1.18 2.19
C LEU A 457 -10.56 -0.39 0.91
N ARG A 458 -9.27 -0.04 0.69
CA ARG A 458 -8.82 0.74 -0.46
C ARG A 458 -8.53 -0.10 -1.71
N ASP A 459 -8.52 -1.42 -1.61
CA ASP A 459 -8.25 -2.30 -2.75
C ASP A 459 -9.35 -2.17 -3.81
N VAL A 460 -8.92 -2.17 -5.07
CA VAL A 460 -9.82 -2.06 -6.23
C VAL A 460 -9.72 -3.32 -7.10
N ALA A 461 -8.50 -3.82 -7.31
CA ALA A 461 -8.23 -4.88 -8.27
C ALA A 461 -8.81 -6.24 -7.82
N LEU A 462 -8.60 -6.61 -6.57
CA LEU A 462 -9.12 -7.87 -6.03
C LEU A 462 -10.66 -7.88 -5.96
N PRO A 463 -11.34 -6.83 -5.44
CA PRO A 463 -12.80 -6.80 -5.46
C PRO A 463 -13.41 -6.88 -6.85
N LEU A 464 -12.84 -6.21 -7.85
CA LEU A 464 -13.34 -6.26 -9.22
C LEU A 464 -13.22 -7.66 -9.85
N LEU A 465 -12.23 -8.47 -9.44
CA LEU A 465 -12.02 -9.82 -9.95
C LEU A 465 -12.72 -10.90 -9.12
N LEU A 466 -12.75 -10.75 -7.79
CA LEU A 466 -13.11 -11.82 -6.85
C LEU A 466 -14.45 -11.61 -6.14
N ALA A 467 -15.06 -10.42 -6.23
CA ALA A 467 -16.35 -10.20 -5.61
C ALA A 467 -17.44 -11.06 -6.29
N SER A 468 -18.21 -11.76 -5.49
CA SER A 468 -19.35 -12.53 -5.99
C SER A 468 -20.43 -11.59 -6.56
N PRO A 469 -21.16 -11.98 -7.62
CA PRO A 469 -22.20 -11.17 -8.22
C PRO A 469 -23.21 -10.66 -7.18
N GLY A 470 -23.54 -9.37 -7.24
CA GLY A 470 -24.45 -8.72 -6.30
C GLY A 470 -23.88 -8.46 -4.89
N ARG A 471 -22.59 -8.78 -4.64
CA ARG A 471 -21.91 -8.60 -3.36
C ARG A 471 -20.67 -7.69 -3.48
N ASP A 472 -20.79 -6.68 -4.33
CA ASP A 472 -19.70 -5.73 -4.61
C ASP A 472 -19.27 -4.95 -3.36
N THR A 473 -17.98 -4.63 -3.30
CA THR A 473 -17.46 -3.64 -2.36
C THR A 473 -17.72 -2.22 -2.86
N LEU A 474 -17.60 -1.24 -1.98
CA LEU A 474 -17.76 0.18 -2.34
C LEU A 474 -16.78 0.60 -3.45
N THR A 475 -15.52 0.14 -3.40
CA THR A 475 -14.50 0.44 -4.43
C THR A 475 -14.86 -0.16 -5.78
N ALA A 476 -15.27 -1.43 -5.83
CA ALA A 476 -15.72 -2.09 -7.05
C ALA A 476 -17.00 -1.42 -7.61
N ARG A 477 -17.97 -1.13 -6.74
CA ARG A 477 -19.21 -0.44 -7.11
C ARG A 477 -18.95 0.95 -7.66
N THR A 478 -18.05 1.71 -7.04
CA THR A 478 -17.64 3.03 -7.52
C THR A 478 -17.03 2.95 -8.91
N MET A 479 -16.11 2.01 -9.15
CA MET A 479 -15.51 1.80 -10.48
C MET A 479 -16.55 1.44 -11.55
N THR A 480 -17.53 0.60 -11.22
CA THR A 480 -18.62 0.26 -12.14
C THR A 480 -19.49 1.49 -12.46
N LEU A 481 -19.82 2.28 -11.44
CA LEU A 481 -20.65 3.48 -11.61
C LEU A 481 -19.92 4.62 -12.33
N MET A 482 -18.57 4.64 -12.33
CA MET A 482 -17.78 5.65 -13.07
C MET A 482 -18.05 5.63 -14.58
N ALA A 483 -18.51 4.50 -15.13
CA ALA A 483 -18.80 4.40 -16.57
C ALA A 483 -20.02 5.26 -16.98
N ASN A 484 -21.04 5.37 -16.12
CA ASN A 484 -22.34 5.99 -16.46
C ASN A 484 -22.89 6.90 -15.36
N GLY A 485 -22.18 7.10 -14.25
CA GLY A 485 -22.62 7.96 -13.14
C GLY A 485 -22.32 9.45 -13.37
N SER A 486 -23.09 10.31 -12.71
CA SER A 486 -22.77 11.74 -12.66
C SER A 486 -21.51 12.01 -11.83
N SER A 487 -20.83 13.12 -12.10
CA SER A 487 -19.65 13.54 -11.33
C SER A 487 -19.98 13.70 -9.83
N GLU A 488 -21.18 14.22 -9.52
CA GLU A 488 -21.65 14.41 -8.15
C GLU A 488 -21.77 13.08 -7.41
N LEU A 489 -22.36 12.06 -8.06
CA LEU A 489 -22.48 10.72 -7.51
C LEU A 489 -21.11 10.09 -7.25
N ILE A 490 -20.20 10.16 -8.22
CA ILE A 490 -18.85 9.58 -8.09
C ILE A 490 -18.08 10.27 -6.97
N ALA A 491 -18.14 11.59 -6.88
CA ALA A 491 -17.51 12.35 -5.80
C ALA A 491 -18.11 11.99 -4.42
N ALA A 492 -19.44 11.82 -4.33
CA ALA A 492 -20.11 11.40 -3.09
C ALA A 492 -19.70 9.97 -2.67
N LEU A 493 -19.56 9.03 -3.62
CA LEU A 493 -19.04 7.69 -3.36
C LEU A 493 -17.60 7.71 -2.86
N CYS A 494 -16.76 8.59 -3.43
CA CYS A 494 -15.39 8.83 -2.95
C CYS A 494 -15.40 9.38 -1.52
N LEU A 495 -16.31 10.31 -1.17
CA LEU A 495 -16.47 10.81 0.20
C LEU A 495 -16.88 9.71 1.17
N LEU A 496 -17.83 8.85 0.80
CA LEU A 496 -18.22 7.69 1.61
C LEU A 496 -17.02 6.77 1.86
N ALA A 497 -16.19 6.51 0.86
CA ALA A 497 -14.98 5.69 1.01
C ALA A 497 -13.96 6.35 1.96
N VAL A 498 -13.79 7.67 1.86
CA VAL A 498 -12.92 8.44 2.77
C VAL A 498 -13.43 8.37 4.21
N LEU A 499 -14.72 8.59 4.43
CA LEU A 499 -15.34 8.50 5.75
C LEU A 499 -15.22 7.09 6.34
N LEU A 500 -15.47 6.07 5.52
CA LEU A 500 -15.37 4.67 5.94
C LEU A 500 -13.95 4.28 6.39
N ALA A 501 -12.91 4.88 5.79
CA ALA A 501 -11.53 4.68 6.19
C ALA A 501 -11.15 5.45 7.46
N LEU A 502 -11.67 6.68 7.63
CA LEU A 502 -11.30 7.55 8.74
C LEU A 502 -12.01 7.19 10.05
N LEU A 503 -13.26 6.74 10.00
CA LEU A 503 -14.07 6.46 11.20
C LEU A 503 -13.40 5.45 12.15
N PRO A 504 -12.96 4.24 11.71
CA PRO A 504 -12.33 3.28 12.60
C PRO A 504 -11.00 3.76 13.15
N LEU A 505 -10.22 4.49 12.33
CA LEU A 505 -8.94 5.04 12.75
C LEU A 505 -9.13 6.11 13.82
N GLY A 506 -10.15 6.97 13.69
CA GLY A 506 -10.55 7.94 14.69
C GLY A 506 -10.97 7.26 15.99
N ALA A 507 -11.82 6.23 15.92
CA ALA A 507 -12.26 5.46 17.08
C ALA A 507 -11.09 4.79 17.82
N ILE A 508 -10.17 4.15 17.09
CA ILE A 508 -8.96 3.55 17.66
C ILE A 508 -8.09 4.62 18.31
N GLY A 509 -7.91 5.78 17.66
CA GLY A 509 -7.12 6.89 18.21
C GLY A 509 -7.70 7.45 19.51
N ILE A 510 -9.03 7.59 19.60
CA ILE A 510 -9.74 8.04 20.80
C ILE A 510 -9.62 6.97 21.90
N ALA A 511 -9.89 5.72 21.60
CA ALA A 511 -9.78 4.61 22.55
C ALA A 511 -8.35 4.50 23.12
N TRP A 512 -7.33 4.70 22.27
CA TRP A 512 -5.92 4.70 22.68
C TRP A 512 -5.59 5.87 23.62
N ARG A 513 -6.13 7.07 23.39
CA ARG A 513 -5.94 8.22 24.27
C ARG A 513 -6.58 7.99 25.64
N LEU A 514 -7.82 7.52 25.66
CA LEU A 514 -8.55 7.22 26.91
C LEU A 514 -7.84 6.14 27.74
N TRP A 515 -7.18 5.19 27.09
CA TRP A 515 -6.48 4.11 27.78
C TRP A 515 -5.10 4.54 28.34
N ARG A 516 -4.51 5.61 27.81
CA ARG A 516 -3.22 6.17 28.27
C ARG A 516 -3.36 7.22 29.37
N THR A 517 -4.54 7.76 29.62
CA THR A 517 -4.77 8.64 30.77
C THR A 517 -4.89 7.75 32.00
N PRO A 518 -3.88 7.71 32.91
CA PRO A 518 -4.07 7.06 34.20
C PRO A 518 -5.17 7.83 34.95
N ALA A 519 -6.13 7.09 35.54
CA ALA A 519 -7.11 7.61 36.47
C ALA A 519 -6.42 8.14 37.72
#